data_57240a606435dc7035eea92e2d4a6ea0
#
_entry.id   57240a606435dc7035eea92e2d4a6ea0
#
_cell.length_a   1.000
_cell.length_b   1.000
_cell.length_c   1.000
_cell.angle_alpha   90.00
_cell.angle_beta   90.00
_cell.angle_gamma   90.00
#
_symmetry.space_group_name_H-M   'P 1'
#
loop_
_entity.id
_entity.type
_entity.pdbx_description
1 polymer ?
#
loop_
_entity_poly.entity_id
_entity_poly.type
_entity_poly.pdbx_seq_one_letter_code
_entity_poly.pdbx_strand_id
1 'polypeptide(L)'
;MFKKILIANRGEIALRVIRTCKEMGIKTVAVYSTADKDSLPVRFADEAVCIGPAVSKLSYLSIPNIIAAAEITNADAIHPGYGFLSENEKFSKVCQEHGIKFIGALPEQIAGMGDKATAKATMIKAGVPCIPGSKGLLKNLEDARKTALVVKYPIILKATAGGGGKGMRIVWKEEELEAAWDSARQESAAAFGNDGIYMEKFIEEPRHIEIQIAGDQYGNACHLSERDCSIQRRHQKLVEETPSPFMTDELRERMGEAAIKAAKAVKYEGVGTVEFLVDKNREFYFMEMNTRIQVEHTITEEVIDYDLIKEQIKIAAGEKISGKNYYPHLHAIQCRINAEDPYNDFRPSPGKITSYHSPGGHGVRIDTHAYAGYVIPPNYDSMIGKLIVVAQTREEAILKMKRALDEYIIEGIKTTIPFHQKLMDDPDFRKGNFTTKFMDTFEF
;
A
#
# COMPACT_ATOMS: atom_id res chain seq x y z
N MET A 1 4.96 5.15 27.19
CA MET A 1 5.44 4.08 26.27
C MET A 1 4.80 2.75 26.69
N PHE A 2 4.42 1.90 25.74
CA PHE A 2 3.78 0.61 26.01
C PHE A 2 4.76 -0.40 26.62
N LYS A 3 4.25 -1.32 27.44
CA LYS A 3 5.03 -2.45 27.99
C LYS A 3 4.94 -3.69 27.13
N LYS A 4 3.76 -3.92 26.52
CA LYS A 4 3.49 -5.09 25.69
C LYS A 4 2.58 -4.74 24.51
N ILE A 5 2.97 -5.16 23.31
CA ILE A 5 2.22 -4.95 22.07
C ILE A 5 1.84 -6.31 21.47
N LEU A 6 0.56 -6.51 21.16
CA LEU A 6 0.08 -7.61 20.34
C LEU A 6 0.15 -7.22 18.87
N ILE A 7 0.70 -8.10 18.05
CA ILE A 7 0.82 -7.91 16.59
C ILE A 7 -0.32 -8.66 15.90
N ALA A 8 -1.36 -7.92 15.47
CA ALA A 8 -2.55 -8.48 14.83
C ALA A 8 -2.33 -8.71 13.33
N ASN A 9 -1.26 -9.40 12.99
CA ASN A 9 -0.88 -9.69 11.61
C ASN A 9 0.01 -10.93 11.52
N ARG A 10 0.43 -11.31 10.33
CA ARG A 10 1.30 -12.43 10.01
C ARG A 10 2.41 -12.05 9.02
N GLY A 11 3.25 -13.00 8.69
CA GLY A 11 4.22 -12.84 7.61
C GLY A 11 5.36 -11.88 7.97
N GLU A 12 5.90 -11.23 6.94
CA GLU A 12 7.07 -10.37 7.11
C GLU A 12 6.76 -9.13 7.96
N ILE A 13 5.55 -8.56 7.84
CA ILE A 13 5.19 -7.35 8.60
C ILE A 13 5.06 -7.63 10.10
N ALA A 14 4.54 -8.80 10.48
CA ALA A 14 4.51 -9.17 11.89
C ALA A 14 5.93 -9.28 12.46
N LEU A 15 6.86 -9.89 11.72
CA LEU A 15 8.26 -9.98 12.10
C LEU A 15 8.93 -8.60 12.14
N ARG A 16 8.62 -7.71 11.20
CA ARG A 16 9.13 -6.34 11.16
C ARG A 16 8.74 -5.56 12.43
N VAL A 17 7.47 -5.65 12.83
CA VAL A 17 6.97 -5.01 14.05
C VAL A 17 7.63 -5.61 15.30
N ILE A 18 7.77 -6.94 15.38
CA ILE A 18 8.43 -7.63 16.50
C ILE A 18 9.88 -7.13 16.69
N ARG A 19 10.62 -6.95 15.60
CA ARG A 19 12.01 -6.44 15.64
C ARG A 19 12.06 -5.05 16.27
N THR A 20 11.24 -4.12 15.79
CA THR A 20 11.17 -2.76 16.35
C THR A 20 10.76 -2.77 17.83
N CYS A 21 9.73 -3.55 18.20
CA CYS A 21 9.32 -3.65 19.60
C CYS A 21 10.47 -4.12 20.50
N LYS A 22 11.22 -5.16 20.08
CA LYS A 22 12.37 -5.65 20.83
C LYS A 22 13.48 -4.62 20.98
N GLU A 23 13.78 -3.87 19.93
CA GLU A 23 14.76 -2.78 19.95
C GLU A 23 14.31 -1.61 20.85
N MET A 24 13.00 -1.44 21.02
CA MET A 24 12.42 -0.48 21.96
C MET A 24 12.28 -1.02 23.40
N GLY A 25 12.64 -2.29 23.65
CA GLY A 25 12.45 -2.93 24.97
C GLY A 25 10.99 -3.27 25.29
N ILE A 26 10.12 -3.37 24.28
CA ILE A 26 8.69 -3.65 24.42
C ILE A 26 8.45 -5.14 24.22
N LYS A 27 7.71 -5.78 25.11
CA LYS A 27 7.30 -7.20 24.99
C LYS A 27 6.32 -7.38 23.83
N THR A 28 6.36 -8.54 23.20
CA THR A 28 5.60 -8.84 21.99
C THR A 28 4.72 -10.07 22.13
N VAL A 29 3.51 -9.99 21.60
CA VAL A 29 2.59 -11.13 21.44
C VAL A 29 2.33 -11.32 19.95
N ALA A 30 2.72 -12.45 19.39
CA ALA A 30 2.33 -12.83 18.04
C ALA A 30 0.99 -13.60 18.09
N VAL A 31 0.04 -13.21 17.24
CA VAL A 31 -1.12 -14.06 16.98
C VAL A 31 -0.85 -14.91 15.73
N TYR A 32 -1.42 -16.12 15.71
CA TYR A 32 -1.26 -17.01 14.56
C TYR A 32 -2.46 -17.91 14.34
N SER A 33 -2.72 -18.24 13.08
CA SER A 33 -3.63 -19.33 12.73
C SER A 33 -2.91 -20.68 12.79
N THR A 34 -3.64 -21.77 12.80
CA THR A 34 -3.04 -23.11 12.79
C THR A 34 -2.09 -23.36 11.61
N ALA A 35 -2.24 -22.63 10.49
CA ALA A 35 -1.34 -22.73 9.34
C ALA A 35 0.01 -22.03 9.58
N ASP A 36 0.08 -21.06 10.48
CA ASP A 36 1.27 -20.26 10.75
C ASP A 36 2.01 -20.66 12.04
N LYS A 37 1.67 -21.80 12.66
CA LYS A 37 2.26 -22.25 13.94
C LYS A 37 3.79 -22.30 13.96
N ASP A 38 4.40 -22.59 12.82
CA ASP A 38 5.85 -22.72 12.66
C ASP A 38 6.51 -21.47 12.07
N SER A 39 5.76 -20.36 11.94
CA SER A 39 6.24 -19.10 11.34
C SER A 39 7.25 -18.38 12.24
N LEU A 40 8.12 -17.55 11.63
CA LEU A 40 9.12 -16.79 12.37
C LEU A 40 8.52 -15.79 13.38
N PRO A 41 7.40 -15.09 13.13
CA PRO A 41 6.76 -14.27 14.16
C PRO A 41 6.46 -15.03 15.44
N VAL A 42 5.95 -16.27 15.34
CA VAL A 42 5.67 -17.13 16.49
C VAL A 42 6.94 -17.50 17.26
N ARG A 43 8.03 -17.74 16.54
CA ARG A 43 9.33 -18.11 17.15
C ARG A 43 10.03 -16.94 17.82
N PHE A 44 9.85 -15.72 17.31
CA PHE A 44 10.61 -14.56 17.77
C PHE A 44 9.83 -13.64 18.71
N ALA A 45 8.52 -13.75 18.81
CA ALA A 45 7.75 -13.04 19.82
C ALA A 45 8.04 -13.57 21.23
N ASP A 46 7.79 -12.76 22.26
CA ASP A 46 7.91 -13.19 23.65
C ASP A 46 6.79 -14.17 24.03
N GLU A 47 5.58 -13.95 23.49
CA GLU A 47 4.41 -14.80 23.66
C GLU A 47 3.74 -15.04 22.29
N ALA A 48 3.02 -16.15 22.16
CA ALA A 48 2.27 -16.44 20.95
C ALA A 48 0.92 -17.09 21.27
N VAL A 49 -0.15 -16.64 20.59
CA VAL A 49 -1.52 -17.11 20.81
C VAL A 49 -2.13 -17.59 19.51
N CYS A 50 -2.61 -18.84 19.47
CA CYS A 50 -3.38 -19.36 18.36
C CYS A 50 -4.78 -18.74 18.36
N ILE A 51 -5.14 -18.04 17.29
CA ILE A 51 -6.43 -17.33 17.17
C ILE A 51 -7.45 -18.05 16.27
N GLY A 52 -7.16 -19.25 15.82
CA GLY A 52 -8.11 -20.06 15.05
C GLY A 52 -7.50 -20.83 13.88
N PRO A 53 -8.37 -21.40 13.02
CA PRO A 53 -7.93 -22.20 11.87
C PRO A 53 -7.33 -21.32 10.77
N ALA A 54 -6.81 -21.97 9.71
CA ALA A 54 -6.18 -21.31 8.56
C ALA A 54 -7.06 -20.28 7.83
N VAL A 55 -8.40 -20.43 7.90
CA VAL A 55 -9.35 -19.52 7.25
C VAL A 55 -9.30 -18.15 7.92
N SER A 56 -8.96 -17.09 7.16
CA SER A 56 -8.77 -15.73 7.68
C SER A 56 -9.99 -15.18 8.43
N LYS A 57 -11.22 -15.47 7.98
CA LYS A 57 -12.46 -15.05 8.67
C LYS A 57 -12.58 -15.58 10.08
N LEU A 58 -11.99 -16.76 10.36
CA LEU A 58 -12.04 -17.44 11.66
C LEU A 58 -10.77 -17.22 12.50
N SER A 59 -9.83 -16.43 12.01
CA SER A 59 -8.54 -16.14 12.65
C SER A 59 -8.18 -14.64 12.53
N TYR A 60 -7.36 -14.24 11.56
CA TYR A 60 -6.84 -12.87 11.40
C TYR A 60 -7.91 -11.80 11.15
N LEU A 61 -9.10 -12.16 10.71
CA LEU A 61 -10.27 -11.26 10.56
C LEU A 61 -11.30 -11.42 11.69
N SER A 62 -11.01 -12.24 12.71
CA SER A 62 -11.88 -12.43 13.87
C SER A 62 -11.54 -11.42 14.96
N ILE A 63 -12.26 -10.31 15.00
CA ILE A 63 -12.08 -9.28 16.05
C ILE A 63 -12.18 -9.91 17.45
N PRO A 64 -13.19 -10.75 17.78
CA PRO A 64 -13.27 -11.35 19.12
C PRO A 64 -12.05 -12.17 19.51
N ASN A 65 -11.49 -12.97 18.57
CA ASN A 65 -10.33 -13.81 18.88
C ASN A 65 -9.07 -12.98 19.13
N ILE A 66 -8.89 -11.89 18.37
CA ILE A 66 -7.75 -10.98 18.54
C ILE A 66 -7.86 -10.22 19.85
N ILE A 67 -9.03 -9.69 20.18
CA ILE A 67 -9.27 -8.98 21.46
C ILE A 67 -9.06 -9.94 22.64
N ALA A 68 -9.62 -11.15 22.58
CA ALA A 68 -9.40 -12.15 23.63
C ALA A 68 -7.91 -12.47 23.81
N ALA A 69 -7.14 -12.59 22.71
CA ALA A 69 -5.69 -12.78 22.79
C ALA A 69 -4.98 -11.61 23.45
N ALA A 70 -5.42 -10.36 23.19
CA ALA A 70 -4.85 -9.18 23.82
C ALA A 70 -5.15 -9.11 25.32
N GLU A 71 -6.39 -9.45 25.72
CA GLU A 71 -6.81 -9.45 27.13
C GLU A 71 -6.07 -10.53 27.94
N ILE A 72 -6.02 -11.78 27.48
CA ILE A 72 -5.36 -12.87 28.23
C ILE A 72 -3.85 -12.68 28.35
N THR A 73 -3.24 -11.93 27.44
CA THR A 73 -1.80 -11.60 27.48
C THR A 73 -1.52 -10.26 28.14
N ASN A 74 -2.54 -9.50 28.54
CA ASN A 74 -2.42 -8.14 29.07
C ASN A 74 -1.62 -7.23 28.15
N ALA A 75 -1.94 -7.21 26.85
CA ALA A 75 -1.33 -6.31 25.90
C ALA A 75 -1.87 -4.87 26.06
N ASP A 76 -0.99 -3.87 26.15
CA ASP A 76 -1.37 -2.46 26.26
C ASP A 76 -1.88 -1.88 24.95
N ALA A 77 -1.37 -2.43 23.83
CA ALA A 77 -1.67 -1.94 22.49
C ALA A 77 -1.68 -3.09 21.46
N ILE A 78 -2.33 -2.81 20.33
CA ILE A 78 -2.38 -3.70 19.17
C ILE A 78 -1.77 -2.98 17.96
N HIS A 79 -0.77 -3.61 17.31
CA HIS A 79 -0.25 -3.16 16.03
C HIS A 79 -0.87 -4.00 14.91
N PRO A 80 -1.68 -3.41 14.00
CA PRO A 80 -2.39 -4.18 12.99
C PRO A 80 -1.55 -4.49 11.73
N GLY A 81 -0.36 -3.88 11.58
CA GLY A 81 0.42 -3.94 10.35
C GLY A 81 -0.31 -3.33 9.16
N TYR A 82 -0.36 -4.04 8.04
CA TYR A 82 -1.15 -3.71 6.85
C TYR A 82 -2.04 -4.90 6.42
N GLY A 83 -3.08 -4.64 5.61
CA GLY A 83 -4.08 -5.67 5.25
C GLY A 83 -4.93 -6.11 6.46
N PHE A 84 -5.65 -7.22 6.34
CA PHE A 84 -6.56 -7.75 7.36
C PHE A 84 -7.43 -6.65 8.02
N LEU A 85 -7.20 -6.37 9.30
CA LEU A 85 -7.99 -5.41 10.08
C LEU A 85 -7.33 -4.04 10.25
N SER A 86 -6.23 -3.76 9.53
CA SER A 86 -5.47 -2.51 9.70
C SER A 86 -6.25 -1.24 9.32
N GLU A 87 -7.23 -1.35 8.41
CA GLU A 87 -8.14 -0.28 8.01
C GLU A 87 -9.61 -0.63 8.33
N ASN A 88 -9.82 -1.34 9.44
CA ASN A 88 -11.15 -1.69 9.89
C ASN A 88 -11.60 -0.77 11.03
N GLU A 89 -12.54 0.14 10.73
CA GLU A 89 -13.12 1.09 11.69
C GLU A 89 -13.62 0.39 12.95
N LYS A 90 -14.40 -0.68 12.77
CA LYS A 90 -14.99 -1.44 13.88
C LYS A 90 -13.92 -2.02 14.80
N PHE A 91 -12.83 -2.53 14.24
CA PHE A 91 -11.74 -3.09 15.03
C PHE A 91 -11.02 -2.00 15.84
N SER A 92 -10.70 -0.88 15.22
CA SER A 92 -10.10 0.28 15.92
C SER A 92 -11.01 0.75 17.08
N LYS A 93 -12.33 0.83 16.86
CA LYS A 93 -13.31 1.20 17.87
C LYS A 93 -13.39 0.18 19.01
N VAL A 94 -13.44 -1.12 18.70
CA VAL A 94 -13.48 -2.18 19.72
C VAL A 94 -12.22 -2.18 20.57
N CYS A 95 -11.04 -1.93 19.99
CA CYS A 95 -9.82 -1.75 20.79
C CYS A 95 -9.97 -0.62 21.82
N GLN A 96 -10.50 0.54 21.41
CA GLN A 96 -10.75 1.67 22.33
C GLN A 96 -11.75 1.31 23.44
N GLU A 97 -12.82 0.62 23.11
CA GLU A 97 -13.85 0.18 24.08
C GLU A 97 -13.28 -0.79 25.13
N HIS A 98 -12.25 -1.58 24.79
CA HIS A 98 -11.54 -2.48 25.70
C HIS A 98 -10.32 -1.83 26.38
N GLY A 99 -10.09 -0.52 26.19
CA GLY A 99 -8.94 0.17 26.78
C GLY A 99 -7.59 -0.22 26.20
N ILE A 100 -7.57 -0.83 24.99
CA ILE A 100 -6.37 -1.25 24.27
C ILE A 100 -6.07 -0.22 23.20
N LYS A 101 -4.84 0.36 23.18
CA LYS A 101 -4.49 1.33 22.13
C LYS A 101 -4.31 0.64 20.79
N PHE A 102 -5.10 1.07 19.79
CA PHE A 102 -4.86 0.71 18.40
C PHE A 102 -3.72 1.56 17.85
N ILE A 103 -2.63 0.93 17.36
CA ILE A 103 -1.48 1.63 16.77
C ILE A 103 -1.77 1.87 15.29
N GLY A 104 -2.38 3.00 15.00
CA GLY A 104 -2.87 3.40 13.69
C GLY A 104 -3.88 4.52 13.80
N ALA A 105 -4.60 4.75 12.72
CA ALA A 105 -5.59 5.82 12.63
C ALA A 105 -6.81 5.59 13.54
N LEU A 106 -7.45 6.69 13.93
CA LEU A 106 -8.69 6.67 14.70
C LEU A 106 -9.86 6.12 13.86
N PRO A 107 -10.91 5.55 14.49
CA PRO A 107 -12.05 4.98 13.75
C PRO A 107 -12.68 5.93 12.73
N GLU A 108 -12.89 7.20 13.10
CA GLU A 108 -13.45 8.21 12.22
C GLU A 108 -12.54 8.57 11.03
N GLN A 109 -11.23 8.48 11.19
CA GLN A 109 -10.26 8.70 10.11
C GLN A 109 -10.29 7.53 9.13
N ILE A 110 -10.36 6.30 9.63
CA ILE A 110 -10.50 5.10 8.81
C ILE A 110 -11.80 5.14 8.01
N ALA A 111 -12.91 5.43 8.67
CA ALA A 111 -14.23 5.53 8.03
C ALA A 111 -14.26 6.62 6.95
N GLY A 112 -13.76 7.83 7.29
CA GLY A 112 -13.79 8.97 6.39
C GLY A 112 -12.91 8.80 5.15
N MET A 113 -11.76 8.12 5.28
CA MET A 113 -10.87 7.86 4.14
C MET A 113 -11.20 6.56 3.40
N GLY A 114 -11.87 5.61 4.04
CA GLY A 114 -12.34 4.38 3.41
C GLY A 114 -13.53 4.59 2.45
N ASP A 115 -14.34 5.61 2.66
CA ASP A 115 -15.40 5.99 1.73
C ASP A 115 -14.89 6.96 0.66
N LYS A 116 -14.81 6.50 -0.60
CA LYS A 116 -14.23 7.27 -1.71
C LYS A 116 -14.90 8.63 -1.96
N ALA A 117 -16.22 8.71 -1.79
CA ALA A 117 -16.96 9.95 -2.01
C ALA A 117 -16.64 10.98 -0.91
N THR A 118 -16.68 10.53 0.34
CA THR A 118 -16.33 11.35 1.52
C THR A 118 -14.88 11.80 1.48
N ALA A 119 -13.96 10.89 1.16
CA ALA A 119 -12.53 11.20 1.01
C ALA A 119 -12.31 12.28 -0.06
N LYS A 120 -12.85 12.08 -1.27
CA LYS A 120 -12.75 13.07 -2.37
C LYS A 120 -13.33 14.42 -1.99
N ALA A 121 -14.52 14.46 -1.37
CA ALA A 121 -15.14 15.71 -0.92
C ALA A 121 -14.28 16.43 0.13
N THR A 122 -13.73 15.69 1.08
CA THR A 122 -12.82 16.22 2.12
C THR A 122 -11.54 16.79 1.50
N MET A 123 -10.94 16.08 0.53
CA MET A 123 -9.74 16.54 -0.16
C MET A 123 -9.98 17.78 -1.00
N ILE A 124 -11.09 17.86 -1.74
CA ILE A 124 -11.48 19.06 -2.50
C ILE A 124 -11.63 20.27 -1.55
N LYS A 125 -12.30 20.08 -0.41
CA LYS A 125 -12.47 21.14 0.61
C LYS A 125 -11.14 21.59 1.21
N ALA A 126 -10.19 20.69 1.33
CA ALA A 126 -8.84 20.97 1.81
C ALA A 126 -7.91 21.61 0.75
N GLY A 127 -8.37 21.77 -0.49
CA GLY A 127 -7.56 22.28 -1.60
C GLY A 127 -6.51 21.30 -2.11
N VAL A 128 -6.73 19.99 -1.92
CA VAL A 128 -5.92 18.94 -2.51
C VAL A 128 -6.39 18.68 -3.93
N PRO A 129 -5.51 18.68 -4.95
CA PRO A 129 -5.90 18.39 -6.31
C PRO A 129 -6.58 17.03 -6.45
N CYS A 130 -7.78 17.00 -6.99
CA CYS A 130 -8.54 15.77 -7.25
C CYS A 130 -8.85 15.65 -8.73
N ILE A 131 -9.03 14.42 -9.22
CA ILE A 131 -9.40 14.19 -10.63
C ILE A 131 -10.66 14.98 -10.94
N PRO A 132 -10.61 15.91 -11.93
CA PRO A 132 -11.78 16.66 -12.36
C PRO A 132 -12.93 15.73 -12.78
N GLY A 133 -14.16 16.07 -12.43
CA GLY A 133 -15.28 15.19 -12.75
C GLY A 133 -16.63 15.81 -12.37
N SER A 134 -17.69 15.01 -12.48
CA SER A 134 -19.03 15.40 -12.06
C SER A 134 -19.13 15.59 -10.55
N LYS A 135 -20.02 16.52 -10.13
CA LYS A 135 -20.31 16.77 -8.69
C LYS A 135 -21.27 15.72 -8.09
N GLY A 136 -21.15 14.49 -8.52
CA GLY A 136 -22.04 13.39 -8.15
C GLY A 136 -22.57 12.67 -9.39
N LEU A 137 -23.72 12.01 -9.24
CA LEU A 137 -24.37 11.30 -10.36
C LEU A 137 -24.82 12.27 -11.44
N LEU A 138 -24.55 11.89 -12.68
CA LEU A 138 -25.08 12.58 -13.85
C LEU A 138 -26.57 12.26 -14.01
N LYS A 139 -27.37 13.30 -14.26
CA LYS A 139 -28.83 13.19 -14.34
C LYS A 139 -29.31 12.56 -15.65
N ASN A 140 -28.67 12.93 -16.75
CA ASN A 140 -29.00 12.50 -18.10
C ASN A 140 -27.83 12.79 -19.07
N LEU A 141 -28.01 12.40 -20.34
CA LEU A 141 -26.97 12.57 -21.37
C LEU A 141 -26.60 14.06 -21.60
N GLU A 142 -27.58 15.00 -21.47
CA GLU A 142 -27.28 16.41 -21.63
C GLU A 142 -26.39 16.95 -20.50
N ASP A 143 -26.63 16.52 -19.27
CA ASP A 143 -25.77 16.81 -18.11
C ASP A 143 -24.37 16.22 -18.30
N ALA A 144 -24.30 15.02 -18.87
CA ALA A 144 -23.03 14.39 -19.25
C ALA A 144 -22.28 15.23 -20.30
N ARG A 145 -22.95 15.72 -21.36
CA ARG A 145 -22.33 16.59 -22.38
C ARG A 145 -21.79 17.89 -21.77
N LYS A 146 -22.57 18.56 -20.93
CA LYS A 146 -22.14 19.79 -20.23
C LYS A 146 -20.93 19.53 -19.31
N THR A 147 -20.97 18.45 -18.59
CA THR A 147 -19.84 18.05 -17.70
C THR A 147 -18.58 17.74 -18.50
N ALA A 148 -18.71 17.02 -19.61
CA ALA A 148 -17.58 16.66 -20.49
C ALA A 148 -16.89 17.89 -21.08
N LEU A 149 -17.65 18.97 -21.43
CA LEU A 149 -17.05 20.22 -21.89
C LEU A 149 -16.16 20.89 -20.83
N VAL A 150 -16.53 20.77 -19.55
CA VAL A 150 -15.75 21.33 -18.44
C VAL A 150 -14.53 20.43 -18.10
N VAL A 151 -14.75 19.12 -18.05
CA VAL A 151 -13.71 18.12 -17.69
C VAL A 151 -12.68 17.95 -18.81
N LYS A 152 -13.11 18.14 -20.07
CA LYS A 152 -12.36 17.95 -21.33
C LYS A 152 -11.99 16.48 -21.58
N TYR A 153 -12.14 16.07 -22.82
CA TYR A 153 -11.79 14.72 -23.28
C TYR A 153 -10.27 14.46 -23.19
N PRO A 154 -9.83 13.20 -23.02
CA PRO A 154 -10.64 12.01 -22.78
C PRO A 154 -11.26 11.99 -21.37
N ILE A 155 -12.43 11.39 -21.25
CA ILE A 155 -13.15 11.20 -19.99
C ILE A 155 -13.44 9.72 -19.75
N ILE A 156 -13.77 9.37 -18.51
CA ILE A 156 -14.24 8.05 -18.15
C ILE A 156 -15.60 8.15 -17.45
N LEU A 157 -16.57 7.39 -17.94
CA LEU A 157 -17.83 7.17 -17.28
C LEU A 157 -17.69 5.98 -16.34
N LYS A 158 -18.19 6.11 -15.12
CA LYS A 158 -18.07 5.08 -14.07
C LYS A 158 -19.42 4.84 -13.41
N ALA A 159 -19.81 3.56 -13.30
CA ALA A 159 -20.98 3.14 -12.53
C ALA A 159 -20.70 3.27 -11.03
N THR A 160 -21.71 3.70 -10.26
CA THR A 160 -21.59 3.85 -8.78
C THR A 160 -21.36 2.52 -8.06
N ALA A 161 -21.91 1.45 -8.56
CA ALA A 161 -21.80 0.11 -7.98
C ALA A 161 -20.73 -0.76 -8.66
N GLY A 162 -19.97 -0.20 -9.62
CA GLY A 162 -18.96 -0.92 -10.41
C GLY A 162 -17.66 -1.16 -9.63
N GLY A 163 -17.04 -2.29 -9.87
CA GLY A 163 -15.71 -2.65 -9.38
C GLY A 163 -14.99 -3.56 -10.38
N GLY A 164 -13.63 -3.58 -10.32
CA GLY A 164 -12.84 -4.46 -11.18
C GLY A 164 -12.94 -4.15 -12.70
N GLY A 165 -13.22 -2.90 -13.08
CA GLY A 165 -13.30 -2.48 -14.48
C GLY A 165 -14.69 -2.63 -15.13
N LYS A 166 -15.65 -3.27 -14.48
CA LYS A 166 -17.03 -3.36 -14.98
C LYS A 166 -17.79 -2.05 -14.75
N GLY A 167 -18.58 -1.64 -15.73
CA GLY A 167 -19.33 -0.38 -15.69
C GLY A 167 -18.45 0.86 -15.92
N MET A 168 -17.27 0.72 -16.52
CA MET A 168 -16.40 1.83 -16.91
C MET A 168 -16.27 1.91 -18.42
N ARG A 169 -16.41 3.14 -18.97
CA ARG A 169 -16.24 3.42 -20.41
C ARG A 169 -15.39 4.67 -20.59
N ILE A 170 -14.29 4.51 -21.31
CA ILE A 170 -13.44 5.63 -21.74
C ILE A 170 -14.08 6.23 -22.99
N VAL A 171 -14.15 7.56 -23.03
CA VAL A 171 -14.70 8.35 -24.14
C VAL A 171 -13.62 9.31 -24.58
N TRP A 172 -13.15 9.14 -25.80
CA TRP A 172 -12.04 9.93 -26.33
C TRP A 172 -12.48 11.25 -26.94
N LYS A 173 -13.69 11.29 -27.47
CA LYS A 173 -14.27 12.45 -28.17
C LYS A 173 -15.80 12.50 -28.03
N GLU A 174 -16.36 13.65 -28.30
CA GLU A 174 -17.79 13.94 -28.05
C GLU A 174 -18.73 12.96 -28.79
N GLU A 175 -18.39 12.56 -30.01
CA GLU A 175 -19.22 11.67 -30.84
C GLU A 175 -19.42 10.28 -30.22
N GLU A 176 -18.52 9.87 -29.32
CA GLU A 176 -18.57 8.56 -28.66
C GLU A 176 -19.41 8.58 -27.38
N LEU A 177 -19.72 9.80 -26.83
CA LEU A 177 -20.30 9.95 -25.51
C LEU A 177 -21.66 9.28 -25.35
N GLU A 178 -22.54 9.43 -26.32
CA GLU A 178 -23.91 8.89 -26.27
C GLU A 178 -23.90 7.35 -26.21
N ALA A 179 -23.17 6.70 -27.12
CA ALA A 179 -23.04 5.24 -27.13
C ALA A 179 -22.40 4.68 -25.85
N ALA A 180 -21.37 5.38 -25.34
CA ALA A 180 -20.70 5.01 -24.09
C ALA A 180 -21.63 5.20 -22.88
N TRP A 181 -22.44 6.26 -22.85
CA TRP A 181 -23.43 6.54 -21.81
C TRP A 181 -24.49 5.44 -21.72
N ASP A 182 -25.09 5.08 -22.84
CA ASP A 182 -26.12 4.06 -22.90
C ASP A 182 -25.56 2.67 -22.51
N SER A 183 -24.39 2.34 -23.02
CA SER A 183 -23.71 1.08 -22.71
C SER A 183 -23.35 1.00 -21.20
N ALA A 184 -22.82 2.06 -20.60
CA ALA A 184 -22.44 2.07 -19.19
C ALA A 184 -23.68 1.94 -18.29
N ARG A 185 -24.79 2.60 -18.60
CA ARG A 185 -26.05 2.49 -17.86
C ARG A 185 -26.66 1.11 -17.94
N GLN A 186 -26.73 0.53 -19.14
CA GLN A 186 -27.29 -0.81 -19.36
C GLN A 186 -26.50 -1.88 -18.60
N GLU A 187 -25.16 -1.81 -18.67
CA GLU A 187 -24.30 -2.74 -17.95
C GLU A 187 -24.45 -2.58 -16.42
N SER A 188 -24.51 -1.34 -15.93
CA SER A 188 -24.67 -1.04 -14.51
C SER A 188 -26.03 -1.51 -14.00
N ALA A 189 -27.11 -1.24 -14.72
CA ALA A 189 -28.43 -1.71 -14.36
C ALA A 189 -28.51 -3.24 -14.32
N ALA A 190 -27.96 -3.92 -15.33
CA ALA A 190 -27.96 -5.38 -15.43
C ALA A 190 -27.13 -6.06 -14.36
N ALA A 191 -25.92 -5.52 -14.04
CA ALA A 191 -24.99 -6.15 -13.12
C ALA A 191 -25.27 -5.81 -11.64
N PHE A 192 -25.82 -4.62 -11.36
CA PHE A 192 -25.87 -4.07 -10.00
C PHE A 192 -27.28 -3.57 -9.60
N GLY A 193 -28.27 -3.60 -10.50
CA GLY A 193 -29.59 -3.06 -10.26
C GLY A 193 -29.66 -1.53 -10.05
N ASN A 194 -28.57 -0.83 -10.39
CA ASN A 194 -28.45 0.62 -10.28
C ASN A 194 -27.75 1.16 -11.52
N ASP A 195 -28.37 2.14 -12.19
CA ASP A 195 -27.90 2.76 -13.43
C ASP A 195 -27.17 4.10 -13.21
N GLY A 196 -26.87 4.45 -11.97
CA GLY A 196 -26.18 5.69 -11.61
C GLY A 196 -24.76 5.75 -12.17
N ILE A 197 -24.49 6.80 -12.97
CA ILE A 197 -23.19 7.04 -13.61
C ILE A 197 -22.62 8.39 -13.12
N TYR A 198 -21.33 8.42 -12.86
CA TYR A 198 -20.55 9.65 -12.69
C TYR A 198 -19.42 9.71 -13.72
N MET A 199 -18.85 10.88 -13.92
CA MET A 199 -17.81 11.14 -14.91
C MET A 199 -16.56 11.66 -14.23
N GLU A 200 -15.41 11.23 -14.73
CA GLU A 200 -14.10 11.79 -14.36
C GLU A 200 -13.24 12.02 -15.60
N LYS A 201 -12.25 12.90 -15.48
CA LYS A 201 -11.15 13.02 -16.44
C LYS A 201 -10.44 11.67 -16.53
N PHE A 202 -10.22 11.16 -17.73
CA PHE A 202 -9.36 10.01 -17.94
C PHE A 202 -7.91 10.48 -17.98
N ILE A 203 -7.10 9.99 -17.05
CA ILE A 203 -5.67 10.28 -17.01
C ILE A 203 -4.96 9.19 -17.82
N GLU A 204 -4.37 9.61 -18.94
CA GLU A 204 -3.68 8.71 -19.86
C GLU A 204 -2.32 8.32 -19.28
N GLU A 205 -2.05 7.01 -19.19
CA GLU A 205 -0.75 6.46 -18.79
C GLU A 205 -0.11 7.19 -17.61
N PRO A 206 -0.83 7.31 -16.47
CA PRO A 206 -0.29 8.03 -15.35
C PRO A 206 0.84 7.25 -14.70
N ARG A 207 1.66 7.96 -13.92
CA ARG A 207 2.46 7.35 -12.86
C ARG A 207 1.65 7.26 -11.59
N HIS A 208 1.88 6.21 -10.84
CA HIS A 208 1.38 6.06 -9.49
C HIS A 208 2.49 6.49 -8.53
N ILE A 209 2.37 7.70 -8.02
CA ILE A 209 3.32 8.26 -7.06
C ILE A 209 2.58 8.58 -5.78
N GLU A 210 3.19 8.21 -4.65
CA GLU A 210 2.58 8.36 -3.35
C GLU A 210 3.50 9.12 -2.39
N ILE A 211 2.92 9.84 -1.44
CA ILE A 211 3.66 10.59 -0.41
C ILE A 211 3.45 9.92 0.94
N GLN A 212 4.56 9.54 1.57
CA GLN A 212 4.55 9.07 2.96
C GLN A 212 4.30 10.25 3.89
N ILE A 213 3.38 10.10 4.84
CA ILE A 213 3.07 11.13 5.84
C ILE A 213 3.18 10.57 7.25
N ALA A 214 3.41 11.46 8.21
CA ALA A 214 3.22 11.23 9.63
C ALA A 214 2.41 12.38 10.21
N GLY A 215 1.52 12.07 11.17
CA GLY A 215 0.72 13.04 11.90
C GLY A 215 0.58 12.62 13.35
N ASP A 216 0.48 13.59 14.28
CA ASP A 216 0.30 13.33 15.70
C ASP A 216 -1.00 13.93 16.24
N GLN A 217 -1.37 13.52 17.45
CA GLN A 217 -2.57 13.99 18.14
C GLN A 217 -2.54 15.49 18.51
N TYR A 218 -1.42 16.17 18.30
CA TYR A 218 -1.24 17.62 18.59
C TYR A 218 -1.46 18.48 17.34
N GLY A 219 -1.79 17.86 16.20
CA GLY A 219 -2.04 18.53 14.93
C GLY A 219 -0.79 18.81 14.10
N ASN A 220 0.37 18.29 14.49
CA ASN A 220 1.55 18.31 13.64
C ASN A 220 1.40 17.28 12.52
N ALA A 221 1.83 17.64 11.31
CA ALA A 221 1.92 16.75 10.18
C ALA A 221 3.13 17.10 9.31
N CYS A 222 3.80 16.08 8.78
CA CYS A 222 4.92 16.23 7.85
C CYS A 222 4.85 15.18 6.76
N HIS A 223 5.55 15.43 5.64
CA HIS A 223 5.81 14.41 4.64
C HIS A 223 7.22 13.82 4.77
N LEU A 224 7.36 12.57 4.35
CA LEU A 224 8.60 11.81 4.37
C LEU A 224 8.97 11.37 2.94
N SER A 225 8.82 12.30 1.98
CA SER A 225 9.07 12.11 0.56
C SER A 225 8.12 11.14 -0.15
N GLU A 226 8.43 10.89 -1.42
CA GLU A 226 7.61 10.08 -2.33
C GLU A 226 8.15 8.68 -2.53
N ARG A 227 7.27 7.83 -3.08
CA ARG A 227 7.60 6.54 -3.70
C ARG A 227 6.92 6.45 -5.07
N ASP A 228 7.62 5.90 -6.06
CA ASP A 228 7.04 5.54 -7.36
C ASP A 228 6.62 4.07 -7.33
N CYS A 229 5.33 3.83 -7.52
CA CYS A 229 4.70 2.52 -7.46
C CYS A 229 4.05 2.15 -8.81
N SER A 230 4.56 2.69 -9.91
CA SER A 230 3.95 2.53 -11.25
C SER A 230 4.09 1.12 -11.81
N ILE A 231 5.14 0.36 -11.42
CA ILE A 231 5.32 -1.02 -11.87
C ILE A 231 4.38 -1.94 -11.10
N GLN A 232 3.24 -2.24 -11.72
CA GLN A 232 2.18 -3.03 -11.10
C GLN A 232 1.48 -3.93 -12.13
N ARG A 233 0.96 -5.06 -11.67
CA ARG A 233 0.19 -6.00 -12.45
C ARG A 233 -1.19 -6.19 -11.81
N ARG A 234 -2.27 -5.97 -12.59
CA ARG A 234 -3.66 -6.06 -12.07
C ARG A 234 -3.87 -5.24 -10.78
N HIS A 235 -3.31 -4.03 -10.73
CA HIS A 235 -3.32 -3.13 -9.58
C HIS A 235 -2.54 -3.62 -8.34
N GLN A 236 -1.71 -4.65 -8.47
CA GLN A 236 -0.79 -5.08 -7.44
C GLN A 236 0.62 -4.58 -7.77
N LYS A 237 1.19 -3.79 -6.87
CA LYS A 237 2.55 -3.26 -6.99
C LYS A 237 3.55 -4.43 -6.98
N LEU A 238 4.55 -4.41 -7.86
CA LEU A 238 5.59 -5.44 -7.99
C LEU A 238 6.97 -4.89 -7.64
N VAL A 239 7.23 -3.65 -8.06
CA VAL A 239 8.48 -2.92 -7.78
C VAL A 239 8.13 -1.50 -7.38
N GLU A 240 8.79 -1.02 -6.36
CA GLU A 240 8.69 0.37 -5.88
C GLU A 240 10.09 0.98 -5.78
N GLU A 241 10.21 2.27 -6.06
CA GLU A 241 11.47 3.00 -5.92
C GLU A 241 11.27 4.40 -5.33
N THR A 242 12.32 4.92 -4.72
CA THR A 242 12.40 6.29 -4.21
C THR A 242 13.84 6.81 -4.29
N PRO A 243 14.04 8.06 -4.76
CA PRO A 243 13.06 8.94 -5.38
C PRO A 243 12.53 8.40 -6.71
N SER A 244 11.35 8.88 -7.13
CA SER A 244 10.83 8.59 -8.48
C SER A 244 11.74 9.19 -9.55
N PRO A 245 12.08 8.46 -10.62
CA PRO A 245 12.86 9.01 -11.73
C PRO A 245 12.11 10.11 -12.50
N PHE A 246 10.82 10.28 -12.29
CA PHE A 246 9.99 11.31 -12.90
C PHE A 246 9.89 12.59 -12.03
N MET A 247 10.27 12.50 -10.76
CA MET A 247 10.13 13.58 -9.79
C MET A 247 11.12 14.73 -10.06
N THR A 248 10.63 15.96 -9.85
CA THR A 248 11.47 17.15 -9.70
C THR A 248 11.28 17.69 -8.30
N ASP A 249 12.21 18.51 -7.81
CA ASP A 249 12.11 19.11 -6.48
C ASP A 249 10.84 19.94 -6.33
N GLU A 250 10.48 20.71 -7.37
CA GLU A 250 9.23 21.49 -7.39
C GLU A 250 7.99 20.60 -7.30
N LEU A 251 7.94 19.49 -8.04
CA LEU A 251 6.80 18.55 -7.97
C LEU A 251 6.72 17.89 -6.60
N ARG A 252 7.87 17.52 -6.01
CA ARG A 252 7.95 16.93 -4.67
C ARG A 252 7.39 17.87 -3.61
N GLU A 253 7.75 19.15 -3.66
CA GLU A 253 7.20 20.15 -2.73
C GLU A 253 5.68 20.31 -2.90
N ARG A 254 5.20 20.47 -4.12
CA ARG A 254 3.75 20.60 -4.41
C ARG A 254 2.96 19.38 -3.91
N MET A 255 3.45 18.18 -4.17
CA MET A 255 2.81 16.93 -3.74
C MET A 255 2.91 16.73 -2.21
N GLY A 256 4.07 17.04 -1.62
CA GLY A 256 4.29 17.00 -0.19
C GLY A 256 3.34 17.94 0.57
N GLU A 257 3.22 19.19 0.12
CA GLU A 257 2.25 20.14 0.69
C GLU A 257 0.80 19.65 0.56
N ALA A 258 0.43 19.08 -0.59
CA ALA A 258 -0.90 18.51 -0.79
C ALA A 258 -1.17 17.35 0.16
N ALA A 259 -0.18 16.47 0.39
CA ALA A 259 -0.29 15.37 1.34
C ALA A 259 -0.40 15.85 2.80
N ILE A 260 0.33 16.90 3.18
CA ILE A 260 0.21 17.54 4.51
C ILE A 260 -1.19 18.16 4.68
N LYS A 261 -1.72 18.85 3.65
CA LYS A 261 -3.09 19.38 3.68
C LYS A 261 -4.11 18.25 3.87
N ALA A 262 -3.94 17.12 3.18
CA ALA A 262 -4.79 15.93 3.34
C ALA A 262 -4.74 15.42 4.78
N ALA A 263 -3.55 15.21 5.35
CA ALA A 263 -3.37 14.74 6.72
C ALA A 263 -4.01 15.68 7.74
N LYS A 264 -3.80 16.98 7.61
CA LYS A 264 -4.38 18.01 8.50
C LYS A 264 -5.90 18.10 8.40
N ALA A 265 -6.46 17.93 7.19
CA ALA A 265 -7.92 17.99 6.98
C ALA A 265 -8.66 16.90 7.75
N VAL A 266 -8.05 15.74 7.94
CA VAL A 266 -8.62 14.62 8.69
C VAL A 266 -8.04 14.51 10.11
N LYS A 267 -7.19 15.44 10.53
CA LYS A 267 -6.48 15.41 11.83
C LYS A 267 -5.78 14.08 12.05
N TYR A 268 -5.04 13.62 11.03
CA TYR A 268 -4.48 12.28 10.98
C TYR A 268 -3.55 12.00 12.16
N GLU A 269 -3.72 10.84 12.81
CA GLU A 269 -2.84 10.30 13.82
C GLU A 269 -2.21 9.00 13.34
N GLY A 270 -0.90 8.93 13.28
CA GLY A 270 -0.12 7.78 12.85
C GLY A 270 0.75 8.04 11.63
N VAL A 271 1.21 6.95 11.02
CA VAL A 271 1.96 6.96 9.76
C VAL A 271 1.02 6.46 8.67
N GLY A 272 0.87 7.21 7.60
CA GLY A 272 -0.02 6.92 6.48
C GLY A 272 0.57 7.34 5.14
N THR A 273 -0.18 7.14 4.08
CA THR A 273 0.26 7.44 2.71
C THR A 273 -0.86 8.09 1.92
N VAL A 274 -0.54 9.13 1.18
CA VAL A 274 -1.45 9.77 0.23
C VAL A 274 -1.02 9.40 -1.18
N GLU A 275 -1.87 8.69 -1.90
CA GLU A 275 -1.60 8.20 -3.26
C GLU A 275 -2.14 9.17 -4.31
N PHE A 276 -1.34 9.39 -5.36
CA PHE A 276 -1.66 10.28 -6.47
C PHE A 276 -1.44 9.60 -7.82
N LEU A 277 -2.25 9.99 -8.80
CA LEU A 277 -1.93 9.80 -10.21
C LEU A 277 -1.24 11.04 -10.72
N VAL A 278 -0.09 10.87 -11.38
CA VAL A 278 0.69 11.97 -11.96
C VAL A 278 0.70 11.81 -13.46
N ASP A 279 0.24 12.82 -14.20
CA ASP A 279 0.21 12.79 -15.66
C ASP A 279 1.56 13.18 -16.30
N LYS A 280 1.64 13.09 -17.64
CA LYS A 280 2.83 13.43 -18.41
C LYS A 280 3.26 14.91 -18.29
N ASN A 281 2.36 15.80 -17.87
CA ASN A 281 2.61 17.22 -17.67
C ASN A 281 3.01 17.56 -16.23
N ARG A 282 3.21 16.53 -15.38
CA ARG A 282 3.48 16.66 -13.94
C ARG A 282 2.33 17.32 -13.16
N GLU A 283 1.09 17.21 -13.67
CA GLU A 283 -0.10 17.50 -12.88
C GLU A 283 -0.48 16.22 -12.11
N PHE A 284 -0.86 16.40 -10.84
CA PHE A 284 -1.15 15.27 -9.96
C PHE A 284 -2.54 15.38 -9.33
N TYR A 285 -3.13 14.23 -9.08
CA TYR A 285 -4.50 14.12 -8.63
C TYR A 285 -4.60 13.07 -7.52
N PHE A 286 -5.24 13.44 -6.41
CA PHE A 286 -5.54 12.54 -5.31
C PHE A 286 -6.29 11.31 -5.79
N MET A 287 -5.82 10.15 -5.40
CA MET A 287 -6.45 8.86 -5.65
C MET A 287 -7.09 8.30 -4.38
N GLU A 288 -6.29 8.11 -3.34
CA GLU A 288 -6.74 7.62 -2.05
C GLU A 288 -5.73 7.95 -0.94
N MET A 289 -6.15 7.75 0.32
CA MET A 289 -5.27 7.84 1.48
C MET A 289 -5.32 6.52 2.24
N ASN A 290 -4.18 5.87 2.39
CA ASN A 290 -4.04 4.67 3.20
C ASN A 290 -3.74 5.07 4.64
N THR A 291 -4.65 4.70 5.56
CA THR A 291 -4.58 5.06 6.98
C THR A 291 -3.77 4.05 7.81
N ARG A 292 -2.72 3.51 7.23
CA ARG A 292 -1.85 2.47 7.78
C ARG A 292 -0.45 2.55 7.20
N ILE A 293 0.46 1.77 7.75
CA ILE A 293 1.75 1.48 7.09
C ILE A 293 1.51 0.72 5.78
N GLN A 294 2.36 0.92 4.79
CA GLN A 294 2.31 0.18 3.52
C GLN A 294 3.45 -0.84 3.40
N VAL A 295 3.32 -1.78 2.46
CA VAL A 295 4.34 -2.80 2.18
C VAL A 295 5.69 -2.15 1.87
N GLU A 296 5.66 -1.09 1.08
CA GLU A 296 6.80 -0.37 0.51
C GLU A 296 7.41 0.70 1.43
N HIS A 297 6.98 0.77 2.69
CA HIS A 297 7.53 1.73 3.68
C HIS A 297 9.05 1.64 3.82
N THR A 298 9.61 0.47 3.60
CA THR A 298 11.02 0.16 3.78
C THR A 298 11.94 1.00 2.90
N ILE A 299 11.56 1.32 1.65
CA ILE A 299 12.40 2.16 0.78
C ILE A 299 12.46 3.61 1.28
N THR A 300 11.37 4.13 1.86
CA THR A 300 11.39 5.43 2.52
C THR A 300 12.34 5.41 3.72
N GLU A 301 12.28 4.38 4.56
CA GLU A 301 13.16 4.23 5.71
C GLU A 301 14.65 4.32 5.32
N GLU A 302 15.03 3.61 4.23
CA GLU A 302 16.42 3.53 3.77
C GLU A 302 16.94 4.85 3.20
N VAL A 303 16.10 5.67 2.55
CA VAL A 303 16.57 6.90 1.89
C VAL A 303 16.58 8.14 2.79
N ILE A 304 15.88 8.09 3.93
CA ILE A 304 15.80 9.20 4.87
C ILE A 304 16.30 8.85 6.28
N ASP A 305 16.79 7.62 6.48
CA ASP A 305 17.24 7.09 7.79
C ASP A 305 16.19 7.26 8.89
N TYR A 306 15.01 6.65 8.69
CA TYR A 306 13.85 6.84 9.57
C TYR A 306 13.06 5.56 9.78
N ASP A 307 12.94 5.06 11.01
CA ASP A 307 12.14 3.88 11.34
C ASP A 307 10.65 4.23 11.49
N LEU A 308 9.87 3.94 10.45
CA LEU A 308 8.43 4.25 10.39
C LEU A 308 7.59 3.44 11.37
N ILE A 309 7.97 2.19 11.66
CA ILE A 309 7.28 1.35 12.65
C ILE A 309 7.51 1.89 14.06
N LYS A 310 8.73 2.31 14.35
CA LYS A 310 9.08 2.94 15.61
C LYS A 310 8.30 4.24 15.81
N GLU A 311 8.16 5.02 14.74
CA GLU A 311 7.39 6.28 14.79
C GLU A 311 5.89 6.02 15.02
N GLN A 312 5.30 5.00 14.37
CA GLN A 312 3.90 4.62 14.66
C GLN A 312 3.69 4.31 16.15
N ILE A 313 4.61 3.54 16.74
CA ILE A 313 4.53 3.17 18.17
C ILE A 313 4.66 4.41 19.06
N LYS A 314 5.58 5.32 18.74
CA LYS A 314 5.78 6.58 19.50
C LYS A 314 4.57 7.50 19.41
N ILE A 315 4.04 7.72 18.21
CA ILE A 315 2.83 8.54 18.01
C ILE A 315 1.66 7.96 18.83
N ALA A 316 1.44 6.64 18.73
CA ALA A 316 0.38 5.97 19.47
C ALA A 316 0.58 6.05 20.99
N ALA A 317 1.82 6.13 21.47
CA ALA A 317 2.17 6.35 22.88
C ALA A 317 2.05 7.81 23.33
N GLY A 318 1.66 8.73 22.44
CA GLY A 318 1.45 10.14 22.75
C GLY A 318 2.67 11.04 22.56
N GLU A 319 3.72 10.56 21.89
CA GLU A 319 4.88 11.40 21.55
C GLU A 319 4.56 12.32 20.37
N LYS A 320 5.20 13.48 20.34
CA LYS A 320 5.11 14.43 19.22
C LYS A 320 6.09 14.04 18.12
N ILE A 321 5.65 14.15 16.87
CA ILE A 321 6.56 14.05 15.73
C ILE A 321 7.44 15.31 15.63
N SER A 322 8.54 15.22 14.88
CA SER A 322 9.44 16.37 14.66
C SER A 322 8.76 17.52 13.92
N GLY A 323 7.73 17.23 13.11
CA GLY A 323 7.05 18.18 12.23
C GLY A 323 7.90 18.69 11.06
N LYS A 324 9.12 18.19 10.89
CA LYS A 324 10.00 18.50 9.76
C LYS A 324 9.70 17.60 8.58
N ASN A 325 9.75 18.15 7.39
CA ASN A 325 9.71 17.36 6.15
C ASN A 325 11.06 16.66 5.93
N TYR A 326 11.00 15.48 5.32
CA TYR A 326 12.18 14.67 5.01
C TYR A 326 12.32 14.50 3.50
N TYR A 327 13.57 14.49 3.04
CA TYR A 327 13.93 14.39 1.62
C TYR A 327 14.91 13.24 1.40
N PRO A 328 14.81 12.51 0.30
CA PRO A 328 15.70 11.39 0.03
C PRO A 328 17.11 11.90 -0.26
N HIS A 329 18.10 11.27 0.34
CA HIS A 329 19.52 11.54 0.11
C HIS A 329 20.25 10.36 -0.55
N LEU A 330 19.53 9.27 -0.75
CA LEU A 330 19.96 8.05 -1.43
C LEU A 330 18.89 7.61 -2.42
N HIS A 331 19.14 6.55 -3.18
CA HIS A 331 18.16 5.90 -4.04
C HIS A 331 17.92 4.45 -3.57
N ALA A 332 16.67 4.08 -3.36
CA ALA A 332 16.28 2.74 -2.97
C ALA A 332 15.29 2.12 -3.97
N ILE A 333 15.44 0.81 -4.21
CA ILE A 333 14.52 0.00 -5.01
C ILE A 333 14.09 -1.18 -4.16
N GLN A 334 12.79 -1.50 -4.18
CA GLN A 334 12.21 -2.69 -3.58
C GLN A 334 11.62 -3.60 -4.65
N CYS A 335 11.90 -4.90 -4.56
CA CYS A 335 11.22 -5.94 -5.32
C CYS A 335 10.38 -6.81 -4.38
N ARG A 336 9.10 -6.99 -4.68
CA ARG A 336 8.24 -7.93 -3.95
C ARG A 336 8.52 -9.35 -4.42
N ILE A 337 9.01 -10.18 -3.49
CA ILE A 337 9.29 -11.58 -3.77
C ILE A 337 8.06 -12.39 -3.39
N ASN A 338 7.33 -12.83 -4.41
CA ASN A 338 6.11 -13.60 -4.28
C ASN A 338 6.36 -15.07 -4.63
N ALA A 339 5.66 -15.98 -3.95
CA ALA A 339 5.58 -17.38 -4.30
C ALA A 339 4.62 -17.57 -5.48
N GLU A 340 5.05 -17.15 -6.66
CA GLU A 340 4.28 -17.13 -7.92
C GLU A 340 5.16 -17.55 -9.09
N ASP A 341 4.55 -18.17 -10.10
CA ASP A 341 5.23 -18.59 -11.33
C ASP A 341 5.03 -17.53 -12.43
N PRO A 342 6.01 -16.65 -12.69
CA PRO A 342 5.87 -15.60 -13.68
C PRO A 342 5.78 -16.13 -15.13
N TYR A 343 6.25 -17.36 -15.39
CA TYR A 343 6.12 -18.01 -16.70
C TYR A 343 4.70 -18.58 -16.96
N ASN A 344 3.88 -18.70 -15.92
CA ASN A 344 2.50 -19.19 -15.97
C ASN A 344 1.52 -18.15 -15.41
N ASP A 345 1.53 -16.94 -15.95
CA ASP A 345 0.62 -15.84 -15.62
C ASP A 345 0.59 -15.51 -14.11
N PHE A 346 1.75 -15.60 -13.43
CA PHE A 346 1.92 -15.36 -12.01
C PHE A 346 1.00 -16.22 -11.12
N ARG A 347 0.78 -17.48 -11.54
CA ARG A 347 -0.01 -18.42 -10.74
C ARG A 347 0.67 -18.66 -9.39
N PRO A 348 -0.08 -18.62 -8.26
CA PRO A 348 0.46 -18.93 -6.94
C PRO A 348 1.16 -20.29 -6.88
N SER A 349 2.29 -20.33 -6.20
CA SER A 349 3.12 -21.52 -6.02
C SER A 349 3.35 -21.82 -4.53
N PRO A 350 2.29 -22.21 -3.77
CA PRO A 350 2.46 -22.62 -2.38
C PRO A 350 3.26 -23.91 -2.32
N GLY A 351 3.94 -24.15 -1.20
CA GLY A 351 4.73 -25.37 -1.03
C GLY A 351 5.88 -25.21 -0.04
N LYS A 352 6.70 -26.25 0.07
CA LYS A 352 7.84 -26.28 0.98
C LYS A 352 9.08 -25.69 0.31
N ILE A 353 9.69 -24.71 0.96
CA ILE A 353 11.01 -24.19 0.59
C ILE A 353 12.06 -25.24 0.99
N THR A 354 12.77 -25.80 0.01
CA THR A 354 13.81 -26.82 0.24
C THR A 354 15.18 -26.23 0.46
N SER A 355 15.48 -25.10 -0.22
CA SER A 355 16.72 -24.34 -0.08
C SER A 355 16.40 -22.85 0.01
N TYR A 356 17.12 -22.13 0.85
CA TYR A 356 16.96 -20.70 1.05
C TYR A 356 18.30 -20.04 1.34
N HIS A 357 18.71 -19.13 0.46
CA HIS A 357 19.89 -18.29 0.67
C HIS A 357 19.52 -16.85 0.38
N SER A 358 19.65 -15.98 1.37
CA SER A 358 19.36 -14.55 1.23
C SER A 358 20.61 -13.79 0.77
N PRO A 359 20.47 -12.86 -0.19
CA PRO A 359 21.57 -11.99 -0.60
C PRO A 359 22.00 -11.08 0.56
N GLY A 360 23.24 -10.62 0.50
CA GLY A 360 23.84 -9.76 1.50
C GLY A 360 24.67 -8.63 0.90
N GLY A 361 25.51 -8.03 1.75
CA GLY A 361 26.41 -6.94 1.38
C GLY A 361 25.86 -5.56 1.70
N HIS A 362 26.69 -4.55 1.50
CA HIS A 362 26.37 -3.17 1.85
C HIS A 362 25.16 -2.65 1.07
N GLY A 363 24.17 -2.11 1.81
CA GLY A 363 22.96 -1.53 1.21
C GLY A 363 22.00 -2.58 0.62
N VAL A 364 22.00 -3.81 1.16
CA VAL A 364 21.01 -4.85 0.86
C VAL A 364 20.26 -5.19 2.14
N ARG A 365 18.92 -5.07 2.08
CA ARG A 365 18.01 -5.42 3.17
C ARG A 365 16.96 -6.42 2.68
N ILE A 366 16.63 -7.39 3.51
CA ILE A 366 15.55 -8.34 3.26
C ILE A 366 14.59 -8.34 4.44
N ASP A 367 13.33 -8.03 4.16
CA ASP A 367 12.24 -8.22 5.08
C ASP A 367 11.44 -9.45 4.64
N THR A 368 11.57 -10.55 5.38
CA THR A 368 10.96 -11.83 5.06
C THR A 368 10.65 -12.64 6.31
N HIS A 369 9.66 -13.52 6.20
CA HIS A 369 9.35 -14.55 7.19
C HIS A 369 9.69 -15.96 6.70
N ALA A 370 10.21 -16.07 5.47
CA ALA A 370 10.58 -17.34 4.86
C ALA A 370 11.96 -17.84 5.32
N TYR A 371 12.12 -19.15 5.35
CA TYR A 371 13.37 -19.85 5.69
C TYR A 371 13.38 -21.27 5.10
N ALA A 372 14.53 -21.92 5.05
CA ALA A 372 14.64 -23.28 4.56
C ALA A 372 13.79 -24.25 5.40
N GLY A 373 12.92 -25.02 4.77
CA GLY A 373 11.96 -25.92 5.41
C GLY A 373 10.60 -25.31 5.71
N TYR A 374 10.41 -23.98 5.57
CA TYR A 374 9.12 -23.33 5.73
C TYR A 374 8.13 -23.78 4.65
N VAL A 375 6.88 -24.01 5.04
CA VAL A 375 5.79 -24.35 4.12
C VAL A 375 4.92 -23.11 3.93
N ILE A 376 4.88 -22.62 2.69
CA ILE A 376 4.02 -21.47 2.34
C ILE A 376 2.59 -21.97 2.25
N PRO A 377 1.68 -21.46 3.10
CA PRO A 377 0.29 -21.87 3.08
C PRO A 377 -0.45 -21.26 1.89
N PRO A 378 -1.38 -22.00 1.26
CA PRO A 378 -2.18 -21.48 0.14
C PRO A 378 -3.32 -20.53 0.58
N ASN A 379 -3.45 -20.28 1.86
CA ASN A 379 -4.60 -19.57 2.46
C ASN A 379 -4.44 -18.04 2.46
N TYR A 380 -3.23 -17.52 2.20
CA TYR A 380 -2.87 -16.11 2.35
C TYR A 380 -2.18 -15.58 1.10
N ASP A 381 -1.85 -14.28 1.15
CA ASP A 381 -1.10 -13.63 0.09
C ASP A 381 0.22 -14.37 -0.22
N SER A 382 0.61 -14.36 -1.48
CA SER A 382 1.79 -15.05 -2.00
C SER A 382 3.12 -14.38 -1.65
N MET A 383 3.11 -13.15 -1.14
CA MET A 383 4.34 -12.42 -0.83
C MET A 383 5.09 -13.06 0.34
N ILE A 384 6.31 -13.52 0.07
CA ILE A 384 7.17 -14.20 1.05
C ILE A 384 8.31 -13.32 1.56
N GLY A 385 8.55 -12.20 0.90
CA GLY A 385 9.55 -11.25 1.32
C GLY A 385 9.64 -10.04 0.41
N LYS A 386 10.42 -9.07 0.86
CA LYS A 386 10.80 -7.87 0.12
C LYS A 386 12.32 -7.83 0.06
N LEU A 387 12.86 -7.68 -1.14
CA LEU A 387 14.28 -7.40 -1.34
C LEU A 387 14.42 -5.90 -1.59
N ILE A 388 15.17 -5.23 -0.74
CA ILE A 388 15.41 -3.79 -0.80
C ILE A 388 16.89 -3.55 -1.00
N VAL A 389 17.24 -2.65 -1.90
CA VAL A 389 18.60 -2.16 -2.08
C VAL A 389 18.64 -0.66 -1.97
N VAL A 390 19.77 -0.14 -1.47
CA VAL A 390 20.02 1.30 -1.38
C VAL A 390 21.42 1.62 -1.92
N ALA A 391 21.52 2.73 -2.67
CA ALA A 391 22.77 3.21 -3.26
C ALA A 391 22.77 4.74 -3.38
N GLN A 392 23.89 5.33 -3.82
CA GLN A 392 24.00 6.78 -4.03
C GLN A 392 23.18 7.24 -5.24
N THR A 393 23.13 6.42 -6.28
CA THR A 393 22.44 6.74 -7.53
C THR A 393 21.47 5.63 -7.93
N ARG A 394 20.51 5.95 -8.79
CA ARG A 394 19.55 4.98 -9.33
C ARG A 394 20.24 3.86 -10.10
N GLU A 395 21.23 4.19 -10.94
CA GLU A 395 21.98 3.20 -11.72
C GLU A 395 22.72 2.21 -10.81
N GLU A 396 23.38 2.70 -9.76
CA GLU A 396 24.01 1.83 -8.76
C GLU A 396 22.99 0.95 -8.02
N ALA A 397 21.79 1.49 -7.71
CA ALA A 397 20.72 0.71 -7.09
C ALA A 397 20.23 -0.40 -8.03
N ILE A 398 20.05 -0.14 -9.33
CA ILE A 398 19.67 -1.15 -10.33
C ILE A 398 20.74 -2.25 -10.41
N LEU A 399 22.02 -1.90 -10.51
CA LEU A 399 23.12 -2.87 -10.56
C LEU A 399 23.19 -3.72 -9.28
N LYS A 400 23.00 -3.07 -8.12
CA LYS A 400 22.94 -3.75 -6.82
C LYS A 400 21.76 -4.69 -6.70
N MET A 401 20.57 -4.27 -7.17
CA MET A 401 19.37 -5.12 -7.20
C MET A 401 19.58 -6.33 -8.09
N LYS A 402 20.16 -6.15 -9.27
CA LYS A 402 20.47 -7.26 -10.18
C LYS A 402 21.38 -8.28 -9.51
N ARG A 403 22.51 -7.84 -8.93
CA ARG A 403 23.43 -8.71 -8.19
C ARG A 403 22.72 -9.42 -7.03
N ALA A 404 21.91 -8.71 -6.25
CA ALA A 404 21.20 -9.28 -5.12
C ALA A 404 20.14 -10.31 -5.55
N LEU A 405 19.43 -10.10 -6.67
CA LEU A 405 18.51 -11.08 -7.24
C LEU A 405 19.21 -12.34 -7.72
N ASP A 406 20.44 -12.23 -8.27
CA ASP A 406 21.24 -13.38 -8.72
C ASP A 406 21.72 -14.25 -7.53
N GLU A 407 21.94 -13.61 -6.38
CA GLU A 407 22.31 -14.32 -5.13
C GLU A 407 21.10 -14.89 -4.37
N TYR A 408 19.88 -14.45 -4.66
CA TYR A 408 18.69 -14.84 -3.91
C TYR A 408 18.17 -16.21 -4.35
N ILE A 409 18.54 -17.26 -3.63
CA ILE A 409 18.20 -18.65 -3.95
C ILE A 409 17.01 -19.08 -3.10
N ILE A 410 15.89 -19.42 -3.76
CA ILE A 410 14.71 -20.03 -3.14
C ILE A 410 14.29 -21.21 -4.01
N GLU A 411 14.42 -22.43 -3.47
CA GLU A 411 14.06 -23.66 -4.19
C GLU A 411 12.89 -24.38 -3.53
N GLY A 412 12.24 -25.28 -4.28
CA GLY A 412 11.06 -26.03 -3.86
C GLY A 412 9.74 -25.38 -4.24
N ILE A 413 9.77 -24.09 -4.61
CA ILE A 413 8.62 -23.32 -5.10
C ILE A 413 9.05 -22.44 -6.28
N LYS A 414 8.09 -21.87 -7.01
CA LYS A 414 8.33 -20.80 -8.00
C LYS A 414 8.23 -19.44 -7.32
N THR A 415 9.04 -18.47 -7.78
CA THR A 415 9.04 -17.10 -7.26
C THR A 415 9.11 -16.07 -8.37
N THR A 416 8.81 -14.82 -8.04
CA THR A 416 8.92 -13.68 -8.96
C THR A 416 10.37 -13.22 -9.21
N ILE A 417 11.39 -13.84 -8.62
CA ILE A 417 12.80 -13.47 -8.82
C ILE A 417 13.18 -13.39 -10.31
N PRO A 418 12.87 -14.39 -11.18
CA PRO A 418 13.22 -14.32 -12.61
C PRO A 418 12.59 -13.13 -13.33
N PHE A 419 11.36 -12.75 -12.96
CA PHE A 419 10.70 -11.55 -13.48
C PHE A 419 11.49 -10.30 -13.11
N HIS A 420 11.88 -10.15 -11.86
CA HIS A 420 12.65 -8.98 -11.41
C HIS A 420 14.04 -8.91 -12.05
N GLN A 421 14.71 -10.05 -12.26
CA GLN A 421 15.99 -10.09 -12.98
C GLN A 421 15.84 -9.52 -14.39
N LYS A 422 14.82 -9.96 -15.14
CA LYS A 422 14.56 -9.46 -16.49
C LYS A 422 14.18 -7.97 -16.50
N LEU A 423 13.38 -7.53 -15.53
CA LEU A 423 13.01 -6.12 -15.38
C LEU A 423 14.22 -5.21 -15.17
N MET A 424 15.21 -5.63 -14.36
CA MET A 424 16.43 -4.84 -14.11
C MET A 424 17.28 -4.64 -15.38
N ASP A 425 17.10 -5.46 -16.41
CA ASP A 425 17.76 -5.32 -17.71
C ASP A 425 16.92 -4.58 -18.75
N ASP A 426 15.64 -4.31 -18.45
CA ASP A 426 14.74 -3.64 -19.39
C ASP A 426 15.19 -2.20 -19.67
N PRO A 427 15.32 -1.79 -20.97
CA PRO A 427 15.80 -0.46 -21.33
C PRO A 427 14.89 0.68 -20.88
N ASP A 428 13.56 0.50 -20.88
CA ASP A 428 12.62 1.55 -20.48
C ASP A 428 12.59 1.69 -18.96
N PHE A 429 12.63 0.57 -18.22
CA PHE A 429 12.81 0.62 -16.77
C PHE A 429 14.11 1.33 -16.38
N ARG A 430 15.24 0.97 -17.01
CA ARG A 430 16.55 1.59 -16.74
C ARG A 430 16.58 3.09 -17.01
N LYS A 431 15.90 3.54 -18.08
CA LYS A 431 15.75 4.98 -18.41
C LYS A 431 14.75 5.71 -17.51
N GLY A 432 13.98 5.00 -16.68
CA GLY A 432 12.89 5.58 -15.91
C GLY A 432 11.67 5.95 -16.76
N ASN A 433 11.54 5.36 -17.95
CA ASN A 433 10.45 5.63 -18.90
C ASN A 433 9.35 4.58 -18.77
N PHE A 434 8.59 4.64 -17.69
CA PHE A 434 7.48 3.71 -17.43
C PHE A 434 6.29 4.43 -16.82
N THR A 435 5.12 3.83 -16.96
CA THR A 435 3.83 4.28 -16.41
C THR A 435 3.11 3.09 -15.79
N THR A 436 1.89 3.29 -15.29
CA THR A 436 1.05 2.19 -14.77
C THR A 436 0.69 1.14 -15.82
N LYS A 437 0.95 1.42 -17.09
CA LYS A 437 0.73 0.48 -18.21
C LYS A 437 1.98 -0.28 -18.64
N PHE A 438 3.10 -0.10 -17.92
CA PHE A 438 4.37 -0.73 -18.29
C PHE A 438 4.24 -2.25 -18.52
N MET A 439 3.48 -2.93 -17.66
CA MET A 439 3.29 -4.38 -17.76
C MET A 439 2.45 -4.82 -18.97
N ASP A 440 1.72 -3.92 -19.62
CA ASP A 440 0.93 -4.24 -20.82
C ASP A 440 1.83 -4.48 -22.04
N THR A 441 3.05 -3.93 -22.02
CA THR A 441 4.03 -4.01 -23.10
C THR A 441 5.31 -4.76 -22.72
N PHE A 442 5.49 -5.06 -21.43
CA PHE A 442 6.67 -5.79 -20.95
C PHE A 442 6.61 -7.26 -21.34
N GLU A 443 7.54 -7.70 -22.17
CA GLU A 443 7.67 -9.09 -22.60
C GLU A 443 8.52 -9.87 -21.58
N PHE A 444 7.91 -10.86 -20.95
CA PHE A 444 8.57 -11.74 -20.00
C PHE A 444 8.74 -13.17 -20.52
#